data_f7bc2c9ceab2faafa243c7d0b59a5c4a
#
_entry.id   f7bc2c9ceab2faafa243c7d0b59a5c4a
#
_cell.length_a   1.000
_cell.length_b   1.000
_cell.length_c   1.000
_cell.angle_alpha   90.00
_cell.angle_beta   90.00
_cell.angle_gamma   90.00
#
_symmetry.space_group_name_H-M   'P 1'
#
loop_
_entity.id
_entity.type
_entity.pdbx_description
1 polymer ?
#
loop_
_entity_poly.entity_id
_entity_poly.type
_entity_poly.pdbx_seq_one_letter_code
_entity_poly.pdbx_strand_id
1 'polypeptide(L)'
;MKKLYVMLTRNVEARKPFEDVVKHYQLLSMAGKSGEASGKNTFFYVSSSEWNLYDYINRFIAKHGLPKAVLKLKNIKKSLTDFLSSGGGSHQHKQTKIEHIVTFYPRHQFILLGDDSQHDPTIYENICKIYPKNIRAIYIRQTGSRPKSEVTGILNNIEGLHVSTCYFEHSNEAILHSVREKIITQEALEKFGQVTEETNTNF
;
A
#
# COMPACT_ATOMS: atom_id res chain seq x y z
N MET A 1 19.60 -7.61 10.47
CA MET A 1 19.76 -7.49 9.02
C MET A 1 19.79 -8.82 8.26
N LYS A 2 20.54 -9.85 8.69
CA LYS A 2 20.59 -11.17 8.00
C LYS A 2 19.23 -11.89 7.89
N LYS A 3 18.34 -11.80 8.87
CA LYS A 3 17.02 -12.49 8.83
C LYS A 3 16.09 -11.95 7.75
N LEU A 4 16.05 -10.64 7.52
CA LEU A 4 15.21 -10.03 6.48
C LEU A 4 15.70 -10.38 5.08
N TYR A 5 17.02 -10.37 4.86
CA TYR A 5 17.63 -10.76 3.59
C TYR A 5 17.35 -12.24 3.26
N VAL A 6 17.49 -13.14 4.24
CA VAL A 6 17.17 -14.57 4.08
C VAL A 6 15.68 -14.81 3.86
N MET A 7 14.80 -14.02 4.50
CA MET A 7 13.35 -14.10 4.24
C MET A 7 12.97 -13.63 2.84
N LEU A 8 13.68 -12.67 2.26
CA LEU A 8 13.39 -12.11 0.94
C LEU A 8 13.99 -12.91 -0.22
N THR A 9 15.08 -13.64 0.00
CA THR A 9 15.77 -14.41 -1.04
C THR A 9 15.30 -15.87 -1.18
N ARG A 10 14.54 -16.38 -0.19
CA ARG A 10 13.97 -17.73 -0.28
C ARG A 10 12.66 -17.70 -1.07
N ASN A 11 12.74 -18.14 -2.32
CA ASN A 11 11.68 -18.61 -3.20
C ASN A 11 10.44 -17.69 -3.34
N VAL A 12 10.43 -16.85 -4.40
CA VAL A 12 9.22 -16.12 -4.87
C VAL A 12 8.02 -17.08 -4.99
N GLU A 13 8.30 -18.33 -5.32
CA GLU A 13 7.28 -19.35 -5.56
C GLU A 13 6.55 -19.80 -4.29
N ALA A 14 7.18 -19.71 -3.13
CA ALA A 14 6.60 -20.13 -1.86
C ALA A 14 5.81 -19.03 -1.13
N ARG A 15 5.90 -17.76 -1.55
CA ARG A 15 5.19 -16.66 -0.91
C ARG A 15 3.83 -16.44 -1.54
N LYS A 16 2.82 -16.40 -0.70
CA LYS A 16 1.45 -16.03 -1.07
C LYS A 16 1.13 -14.63 -0.54
N PRO A 17 0.36 -13.82 -1.28
CA PRO A 17 -0.24 -12.62 -0.71
C PRO A 17 -1.21 -13.00 0.40
N PHE A 18 -1.53 -12.07 1.28
CA PHE A 18 -2.64 -12.25 2.21
C PHE A 18 -3.94 -12.47 1.44
N GLU A 19 -4.87 -13.21 2.06
CA GLU A 19 -6.19 -13.44 1.49
C GLU A 19 -6.88 -12.12 1.13
N ASP A 20 -7.56 -12.10 0.00
CA ASP A 20 -8.29 -10.96 -0.58
C ASP A 20 -7.49 -9.67 -0.82
N VAL A 21 -6.19 -9.61 -0.49
CA VAL A 21 -5.39 -8.40 -0.76
C VAL A 21 -5.31 -8.09 -2.26
N VAL A 22 -5.18 -9.12 -3.09
CA VAL A 22 -5.13 -8.97 -4.55
C VAL A 22 -6.45 -8.41 -5.07
N LYS A 23 -7.57 -8.97 -4.59
CA LYS A 23 -8.93 -8.50 -4.89
C LYS A 23 -9.09 -7.02 -4.53
N HIS A 24 -8.73 -6.64 -3.30
CA HIS A 24 -8.82 -5.25 -2.85
C HIS A 24 -8.01 -4.30 -3.75
N TYR A 25 -6.75 -4.66 -4.05
CA TYR A 25 -5.88 -3.82 -4.88
C TYR A 25 -6.36 -3.72 -6.33
N GLN A 26 -6.90 -4.81 -6.89
CA GLN A 26 -7.48 -4.78 -8.23
C GLN A 26 -8.73 -3.89 -8.28
N LEU A 27 -9.62 -3.98 -7.30
CA LEU A 27 -10.79 -3.10 -7.16
C LEU A 27 -10.36 -1.63 -7.05
N LEU A 28 -9.37 -1.32 -6.21
CA LEU A 28 -8.82 0.04 -6.09
C LEU A 28 -8.18 0.52 -7.40
N SER A 29 -7.59 -0.39 -8.19
CA SER A 29 -6.99 -0.01 -9.49
C SER A 29 -8.03 0.48 -10.49
N MET A 30 -9.26 0.05 -10.35
CA MET A 30 -10.39 0.41 -11.23
C MET A 30 -11.31 1.47 -10.61
N ALA A 31 -11.10 1.82 -9.35
CA ALA A 31 -11.97 2.73 -8.59
C ALA A 31 -12.07 4.12 -9.23
N GLY A 32 -13.26 4.73 -9.15
CA GLY A 32 -13.52 6.09 -9.65
C GLY A 32 -13.43 6.25 -11.17
N LYS A 33 -13.42 5.16 -11.92
CA LYS A 33 -13.39 5.16 -13.38
C LYS A 33 -14.74 4.76 -13.94
N SER A 34 -15.27 5.57 -14.83
CA SER A 34 -16.50 5.30 -15.57
C SER A 34 -16.17 5.12 -17.05
N GLY A 35 -16.51 3.94 -17.61
CA GLY A 35 -16.35 3.59 -19.01
C GLY A 35 -15.06 2.81 -19.34
N GLU A 36 -15.10 2.04 -20.43
CA GLU A 36 -14.03 1.14 -20.86
C GLU A 36 -12.73 1.85 -21.28
N ALA A 37 -12.81 3.10 -21.73
CA ALA A 37 -11.66 3.92 -22.14
C ALA A 37 -10.87 4.51 -20.96
N SER A 38 -11.32 4.34 -19.72
CA SER A 38 -10.69 4.90 -18.54
C SER A 38 -9.55 4.00 -18.06
N GLY A 39 -8.31 4.47 -18.18
CA GLY A 39 -7.12 3.73 -17.69
C GLY A 39 -7.19 3.40 -16.19
N LYS A 40 -6.40 2.41 -15.75
CA LYS A 40 -6.33 2.02 -14.34
C LYS A 40 -5.66 3.10 -13.49
N ASN A 41 -6.01 3.13 -12.19
CA ASN A 41 -5.30 3.96 -11.22
C ASN A 41 -3.84 3.53 -11.08
N THR A 42 -2.94 4.50 -10.98
CA THR A 42 -1.51 4.24 -10.82
C THR A 42 -1.21 3.80 -9.40
N PHE A 43 -0.46 2.72 -9.27
CA PHE A 43 0.08 2.26 -7.99
C PHE A 43 1.54 2.65 -7.85
N PHE A 44 1.93 3.02 -6.63
CA PHE A 44 3.31 3.23 -6.22
C PHE A 44 3.62 2.29 -5.06
N TYR A 45 4.56 1.37 -5.24
CA TYR A 45 5.07 0.55 -4.15
C TYR A 45 6.31 1.23 -3.55
N VAL A 46 6.09 1.91 -2.44
CA VAL A 46 7.14 2.61 -1.69
C VAL A 46 7.67 1.68 -0.62
N SER A 47 8.89 1.22 -0.77
CA SER A 47 9.49 0.23 0.13
C SER A 47 10.83 0.72 0.69
N SER A 48 11.12 0.27 1.92
CA SER A 48 12.45 0.37 2.52
C SER A 48 13.40 -0.71 2.01
N SER A 49 12.92 -1.64 1.18
CA SER A 49 13.75 -2.67 0.53
C SER A 49 14.71 -2.05 -0.47
N GLU A 50 15.87 -2.68 -0.61
CA GLU A 50 16.90 -2.24 -1.53
C GLU A 50 16.56 -2.57 -2.99
N TRP A 51 17.18 -1.86 -3.91
CA TRP A 51 16.99 -1.96 -5.36
C TRP A 51 17.29 -3.34 -5.95
N ASN A 52 18.14 -4.13 -5.29
CA ASN A 52 18.43 -5.52 -5.67
C ASN A 52 17.19 -6.45 -5.61
N LEU A 53 16.10 -6.03 -4.99
CA LEU A 53 14.83 -6.76 -4.93
C LEU A 53 13.85 -6.37 -6.04
N TYR A 54 14.25 -5.48 -6.95
CA TYR A 54 13.37 -4.98 -8.02
C TYR A 54 12.73 -6.10 -8.84
N ASP A 55 13.54 -7.01 -9.38
CA ASP A 55 13.08 -8.12 -10.21
C ASP A 55 12.22 -9.11 -9.42
N TYR A 56 12.58 -9.33 -8.15
CA TYR A 56 11.81 -10.17 -7.25
C TYR A 56 10.40 -9.62 -7.06
N ILE A 57 10.30 -8.33 -6.74
CA ILE A 57 9.02 -7.66 -6.50
C ILE A 57 8.16 -7.65 -7.78
N ASN A 58 8.75 -7.36 -8.93
CA ASN A 58 8.03 -7.38 -10.21
C ASN A 58 7.49 -8.77 -10.55
N ARG A 59 8.30 -9.83 -10.34
CA ARG A 59 7.82 -11.22 -10.53
C ARG A 59 6.70 -11.58 -9.57
N PHE A 60 6.79 -11.16 -8.31
CA PHE A 60 5.73 -11.38 -7.32
C PHE A 60 4.44 -10.69 -7.73
N ILE A 61 4.50 -9.41 -8.14
CA ILE A 61 3.36 -8.62 -8.64
C ILE A 61 2.70 -9.33 -9.82
N ALA A 62 3.50 -9.73 -10.82
CA ALA A 62 3.00 -10.39 -12.02
C ALA A 62 2.39 -11.77 -11.72
N LYS A 63 3.07 -12.59 -10.91
CA LYS A 63 2.61 -13.93 -10.54
C LYS A 63 1.25 -13.93 -9.83
N HIS A 64 1.03 -12.96 -8.95
CA HIS A 64 -0.17 -12.90 -8.13
C HIS A 64 -1.25 -11.96 -8.66
N GLY A 65 -1.08 -11.40 -9.86
CA GLY A 65 -2.06 -10.51 -10.47
C GLY A 65 -2.27 -9.19 -9.72
N LEU A 66 -1.28 -8.75 -8.96
CA LEU A 66 -1.31 -7.42 -8.33
C LEU A 66 -1.24 -6.32 -9.41
N PRO A 67 -1.81 -5.12 -9.17
CA PRO A 67 -1.69 -4.01 -10.10
C PRO A 67 -0.23 -3.67 -10.40
N LYS A 68 0.07 -3.43 -11.69
CA LYS A 68 1.39 -2.90 -12.08
C LYS A 68 1.64 -1.58 -11.35
N ALA A 69 2.86 -1.36 -10.91
CA ALA A 69 3.19 -0.21 -10.09
C ALA A 69 4.55 0.40 -10.42
N VAL A 70 4.69 1.66 -10.07
CA VAL A 70 6.00 2.33 -10.03
C VAL A 70 6.68 1.93 -8.72
N LEU A 71 7.83 1.24 -8.81
CA LEU A 71 8.58 0.83 -7.63
C LEU A 71 9.51 1.96 -7.16
N LYS A 72 9.36 2.38 -5.92
CA LYS A 72 10.19 3.37 -5.22
C LYS A 72 10.99 2.68 -4.12
N LEU A 73 12.02 1.92 -4.52
CA LEU A 73 12.89 1.17 -3.63
C LEU A 73 14.03 2.03 -3.09
N LYS A 74 14.67 1.57 -2.01
CA LYS A 74 15.82 2.25 -1.42
C LYS A 74 17.05 2.08 -2.31
N ASN A 75 17.74 3.18 -2.61
CA ASN A 75 19.03 3.11 -3.31
C ASN A 75 20.07 2.41 -2.42
N ILE A 76 20.88 1.54 -3.02
CA ILE A 76 22.04 0.96 -2.36
C ILE A 76 23.03 2.08 -2.12
N LYS A 77 23.39 2.32 -0.87
CA LYS A 77 24.44 3.31 -0.54
C LYS A 77 25.78 2.76 -1.06
N LYS A 78 26.39 3.49 -1.99
CA LYS A 78 27.67 3.08 -2.61
C LYS A 78 28.90 3.63 -1.90
N SER A 79 28.73 4.50 -0.87
CA SER A 79 29.85 5.16 -0.20
C SER A 79 29.76 5.08 1.32
N LEU A 80 30.91 4.92 1.98
CA LEU A 80 31.05 5.01 3.44
C LEU A 80 30.66 6.40 3.99
N THR A 81 30.83 7.45 3.19
CA THR A 81 30.40 8.82 3.53
C THR A 81 28.89 8.98 3.60
N ASP A 82 28.13 8.23 2.78
CA ASP A 82 26.66 8.19 2.83
C ASP A 82 26.13 7.52 4.10
N PHE A 83 26.95 6.65 4.71
CA PHE A 83 26.60 5.98 5.97
C PHE A 83 26.70 6.93 7.16
N LEU A 84 27.68 7.82 7.16
CA LEU A 84 27.90 8.80 8.26
C LEU A 84 26.96 10.02 8.17
N SER A 85 26.50 10.40 6.98
CA SER A 85 25.60 11.53 6.76
C SER A 85 24.11 11.22 6.99
N SER A 86 23.75 9.94 7.19
CA SER A 86 22.35 9.52 7.37
C SER A 86 21.96 9.45 8.83
N GLY A 87 21.90 10.57 9.52
CA GLY A 87 21.26 10.69 10.85
C GLY A 87 19.74 10.47 10.85
N GLY A 88 19.11 10.25 9.66
CA GLY A 88 17.71 9.91 9.51
C GLY A 88 17.53 8.42 9.23
N GLY A 89 16.84 7.69 10.12
CA GLY A 89 16.53 6.27 9.97
C GLY A 89 15.76 5.95 8.67
N SER A 90 15.56 4.67 8.36
CA SER A 90 14.88 4.18 7.14
C SER A 90 13.45 4.76 6.93
N HIS A 91 12.86 5.32 7.98
CA HIS A 91 11.53 5.94 8.04
C HIS A 91 11.47 7.26 7.28
N GLN A 92 12.49 8.11 7.41
CA GLN A 92 12.58 9.41 6.72
C GLN A 92 12.59 9.23 5.21
N HIS A 93 13.26 8.19 4.70
CA HIS A 93 13.28 7.89 3.27
C HIS A 93 11.92 7.49 2.70
N LYS A 94 11.08 6.75 3.45
CA LYS A 94 9.74 6.38 3.00
C LYS A 94 8.83 7.59 2.95
N GLN A 95 8.84 8.40 4.02
CA GLN A 95 8.09 9.65 4.09
C GLN A 95 8.44 10.59 2.92
N THR A 96 9.72 10.90 2.72
CA THR A 96 10.18 11.79 1.63
C THR A 96 9.74 11.29 0.24
N LYS A 97 9.73 9.98 -0.01
CA LYS A 97 9.24 9.44 -1.29
C LYS A 97 7.75 9.64 -1.48
N ILE A 98 6.95 9.48 -0.42
CA ILE A 98 5.51 9.74 -0.46
C ILE A 98 5.27 11.24 -0.70
N GLU A 99 5.98 12.11 0.01
CA GLU A 99 5.90 13.56 -0.18
C GLU A 99 6.22 13.97 -1.62
N HIS A 100 7.28 13.43 -2.21
CA HIS A 100 7.61 13.68 -3.62
C HIS A 100 6.51 13.24 -4.58
N ILE A 101 5.84 12.11 -4.32
CA ILE A 101 4.72 11.65 -5.13
C ILE A 101 3.54 12.61 -5.00
N VAL A 102 3.17 12.97 -3.78
CA VAL A 102 2.03 13.87 -3.53
C VAL A 102 2.27 15.25 -4.12
N THR A 103 3.46 15.81 -3.97
CA THR A 103 3.81 17.13 -4.53
C THR A 103 3.90 17.11 -6.05
N PHE A 104 4.30 15.99 -6.65
CA PHE A 104 4.35 15.87 -8.12
C PHE A 104 2.95 15.80 -8.74
N TYR A 105 1.96 15.27 -8.01
CA TYR A 105 0.57 15.16 -8.44
C TYR A 105 -0.39 15.95 -7.54
N PRO A 106 -0.29 17.29 -7.47
CA PRO A 106 -0.98 18.11 -6.46
C PRO A 106 -2.51 18.12 -6.58
N ARG A 107 -3.05 17.74 -7.73
CA ARG A 107 -4.49 17.68 -8.00
C ARG A 107 -5.09 16.29 -7.78
N HIS A 108 -4.29 15.30 -7.37
CA HIS A 108 -4.75 13.93 -7.15
C HIS A 108 -5.03 13.68 -5.67
N GLN A 109 -5.95 12.76 -5.43
CA GLN A 109 -6.15 12.17 -4.12
C GLN A 109 -5.51 10.79 -4.06
N PHE A 110 -4.87 10.49 -2.94
CA PHE A 110 -4.14 9.25 -2.72
C PHE A 110 -4.83 8.40 -1.68
N ILE A 111 -4.71 7.09 -1.84
CA ILE A 111 -5.02 6.09 -0.84
C ILE A 111 -3.70 5.51 -0.37
N LEU A 112 -3.44 5.55 0.93
CA LEU A 112 -2.23 4.99 1.53
C LEU A 112 -2.54 3.62 2.12
N LEU A 113 -1.74 2.63 1.73
CA LEU A 113 -1.90 1.23 2.13
C LEU A 113 -0.62 0.78 2.84
N GLY A 114 -0.73 0.29 4.06
CA GLY A 114 0.40 -0.14 4.87
C GLY A 114 0.03 -1.16 5.93
N ASP A 115 0.95 -1.42 6.84
CA ASP A 115 0.76 -2.29 7.99
C ASP A 115 1.36 -1.71 9.27
N ASP A 116 1.08 -2.33 10.41
CA ASP A 116 1.59 -1.92 11.71
C ASP A 116 2.93 -2.56 12.09
N SER A 117 3.54 -3.35 11.19
CA SER A 117 4.83 -4.02 11.48
C SER A 117 6.02 -3.06 11.48
N GLN A 118 5.86 -1.90 10.84
CA GLN A 118 6.88 -0.85 10.74
C GLN A 118 6.29 0.50 11.20
N HIS A 119 6.72 1.59 10.59
CA HIS A 119 6.32 2.94 10.97
C HIS A 119 5.26 3.55 10.06
N ASP A 120 4.54 2.74 9.29
CA ASP A 120 3.54 3.24 8.34
C ASP A 120 2.47 4.11 9.01
N PRO A 121 1.88 3.77 10.15
CA PRO A 121 0.92 4.63 10.82
C PRO A 121 1.47 6.03 11.10
N THR A 122 2.66 6.13 11.68
CA THR A 122 3.30 7.41 12.03
C THR A 122 3.69 8.22 10.78
N ILE A 123 4.22 7.54 9.74
CA ILE A 123 4.55 8.20 8.48
C ILE A 123 3.28 8.78 7.83
N TYR A 124 2.19 8.02 7.82
CA TYR A 124 0.93 8.45 7.20
C TYR A 124 0.28 9.58 7.99
N GLU A 125 0.37 9.58 9.31
CA GLU A 125 -0.06 10.71 10.14
C GLU A 125 0.69 11.99 9.76
N ASN A 126 2.02 11.93 9.62
CA ASN A 126 2.82 13.08 9.20
C ASN A 126 2.45 13.57 7.80
N ILE A 127 2.23 12.66 6.86
CA ILE A 127 1.75 13.01 5.50
C ILE A 127 0.39 13.71 5.56
N CYS A 128 -0.55 13.22 6.36
CA CYS A 128 -1.88 13.84 6.51
C CYS A 128 -1.82 15.22 7.14
N LYS A 129 -0.93 15.46 8.10
CA LYS A 129 -0.72 16.79 8.70
C LYS A 129 -0.27 17.84 7.67
N ILE A 130 0.52 17.42 6.67
CA ILE A 130 1.07 18.31 5.63
C ILE A 130 0.12 18.41 4.43
N TYR A 131 -0.49 17.28 4.01
CA TYR A 131 -1.28 17.17 2.78
C TYR A 131 -2.69 16.60 3.01
N PRO A 132 -3.49 17.11 3.97
CA PRO A 132 -4.77 16.49 4.33
C PRO A 132 -5.75 16.40 3.15
N LYS A 133 -5.76 17.38 2.26
CA LYS A 133 -6.64 17.43 1.09
C LYS A 133 -6.27 16.43 -0.02
N ASN A 134 -5.02 15.95 0.00
CA ASN A 134 -4.51 15.01 -0.99
C ASN A 134 -4.65 13.55 -0.57
N ILE A 135 -5.01 13.27 0.69
CA ILE A 135 -5.19 11.90 1.18
C ILE A 135 -6.68 11.62 1.32
N ARG A 136 -7.17 10.64 0.58
CA ARG A 136 -8.58 10.22 0.59
C ARG A 136 -8.88 9.24 1.70
N ALA A 137 -8.00 8.24 1.87
CA ALA A 137 -8.16 7.19 2.88
C ALA A 137 -6.82 6.53 3.21
N ILE A 138 -6.76 5.95 4.41
CA ILE A 138 -5.63 5.16 4.91
C ILE A 138 -6.11 3.78 5.34
N TYR A 139 -5.40 2.76 4.91
CA TYR A 139 -5.64 1.37 5.26
C TYR A 139 -4.41 0.80 5.94
N ILE A 140 -4.54 0.40 7.21
CA ILE A 140 -3.48 -0.22 7.99
C ILE A 140 -3.88 -1.66 8.32
N ARG A 141 -3.09 -2.62 7.86
CA ARG A 141 -3.26 -4.02 8.24
C ARG A 141 -2.70 -4.26 9.63
N GLN A 142 -3.46 -4.97 10.45
CA GLN A 142 -3.00 -5.49 11.73
C GLN A 142 -2.10 -6.70 11.49
N THR A 143 -0.88 -6.66 12.00
CA THR A 143 0.07 -7.77 12.00
C THR A 143 0.36 -8.29 13.41
N GLY A 144 -0.16 -7.61 14.42
CA GLY A 144 0.11 -7.86 15.83
C GLY A 144 1.50 -7.41 16.29
N SER A 145 2.20 -6.62 15.45
CA SER A 145 3.56 -6.16 15.77
C SER A 145 3.60 -4.96 16.71
N ARG A 146 2.46 -4.25 16.85
CA ARG A 146 2.28 -3.08 17.72
C ARG A 146 1.03 -3.22 18.58
N PRO A 147 1.00 -2.56 19.77
CA PRO A 147 -0.22 -2.46 20.56
C PRO A 147 -1.33 -1.79 19.75
N LYS A 148 -2.54 -2.40 19.72
CA LYS A 148 -3.70 -1.83 19.00
C LYS A 148 -4.02 -0.40 19.45
N SER A 149 -3.90 -0.11 20.76
CA SER A 149 -4.18 1.22 21.32
C SER A 149 -3.25 2.30 20.77
N GLU A 150 -1.98 2.00 20.53
CA GLU A 150 -1.02 2.93 19.93
C GLU A 150 -1.45 3.29 18.49
N VAL A 151 -1.70 2.26 17.66
CA VAL A 151 -2.09 2.46 16.26
C VAL A 151 -3.44 3.17 16.16
N THR A 152 -4.43 2.77 16.98
CA THR A 152 -5.74 3.41 17.03
C THR A 152 -5.62 4.89 17.43
N GLY A 153 -4.75 5.22 18.39
CA GLY A 153 -4.50 6.63 18.76
C GLY A 153 -4.00 7.47 17.59
N ILE A 154 -3.07 6.92 16.80
CA ILE A 154 -2.56 7.58 15.59
C ILE A 154 -3.68 7.75 14.55
N LEU A 155 -4.47 6.72 14.32
CA LEU A 155 -5.57 6.77 13.34
C LEU A 155 -6.66 7.76 13.74
N ASN A 156 -6.99 7.86 15.03
CA ASN A 156 -7.92 8.88 15.53
C ASN A 156 -7.41 10.31 15.26
N ASN A 157 -6.09 10.56 15.40
CA ASN A 157 -5.50 11.85 15.03
C ASN A 157 -5.70 12.14 13.53
N ILE A 158 -5.54 11.14 12.68
CA ILE A 158 -5.74 11.25 11.23
C ILE A 158 -7.20 11.52 10.89
N GLU A 159 -8.14 10.85 11.54
CA GLU A 159 -9.59 11.09 11.39
C GLU A 159 -9.97 12.52 11.80
N GLY A 160 -9.31 13.07 12.81
CA GLY A 160 -9.43 14.48 13.19
C GLY A 160 -9.04 15.47 12.07
N LEU A 161 -8.27 15.02 11.08
CA LEU A 161 -7.94 15.78 9.86
C LEU A 161 -8.91 15.52 8.69
N HIS A 162 -10.04 14.87 8.95
CA HIS A 162 -11.06 14.49 7.96
C HIS A 162 -10.57 13.52 6.89
N VAL A 163 -9.59 12.66 7.22
CA VAL A 163 -9.10 11.57 6.37
C VAL A 163 -9.69 10.27 6.90
N SER A 164 -10.35 9.49 6.04
CA SER A 164 -10.94 8.21 6.40
C SER A 164 -9.87 7.16 6.71
N THR A 165 -10.04 6.38 7.78
CA THR A 165 -9.09 5.33 8.17
C THR A 165 -9.75 3.97 8.31
N CYS A 166 -8.98 2.92 8.04
CA CYS A 166 -9.39 1.52 8.27
C CYS A 166 -8.23 0.74 8.87
N TYR A 167 -8.39 0.27 10.10
CA TYR A 167 -7.46 -0.63 10.78
C TYR A 167 -8.05 -2.03 10.78
N PHE A 168 -7.52 -2.92 9.97
CA PHE A 168 -8.15 -4.19 9.61
C PHE A 168 -7.22 -5.39 9.79
N GLU A 169 -7.78 -6.53 10.09
CA GLU A 169 -7.09 -7.82 10.16
C GLU A 169 -7.24 -8.57 8.83
N HIS A 170 -8.46 -8.63 8.30
CA HIS A 170 -8.78 -9.32 7.05
C HIS A 170 -9.07 -8.32 5.92
N SER A 171 -8.53 -8.57 4.71
CA SER A 171 -8.67 -7.66 3.56
C SER A 171 -10.12 -7.39 3.19
N ASN A 172 -11.05 -8.31 3.49
CA ASN A 172 -12.47 -8.09 3.24
C ASN A 172 -13.03 -6.90 4.04
N GLU A 173 -12.54 -6.66 5.26
CA GLU A 173 -12.90 -5.48 6.06
C GLU A 173 -12.51 -4.18 5.33
N ALA A 174 -11.30 -4.16 4.73
CA ALA A 174 -10.82 -3.03 3.94
C ALA A 174 -11.64 -2.84 2.65
N ILE A 175 -12.08 -3.93 2.00
CA ILE A 175 -12.97 -3.88 0.83
C ILE A 175 -14.32 -3.26 1.22
N LEU A 176 -14.95 -3.76 2.28
CA LEU A 176 -16.23 -3.24 2.76
C LEU A 176 -16.14 -1.77 3.19
N HIS A 177 -15.04 -1.39 3.84
CA HIS A 177 -14.75 0.01 4.17
C HIS A 177 -14.64 0.85 2.89
N SER A 178 -13.93 0.37 1.86
CA SER A 178 -13.80 1.07 0.58
C SER A 178 -15.14 1.29 -0.12
N VAL A 179 -16.07 0.34 0.01
CA VAL A 179 -17.46 0.50 -0.50
C VAL A 179 -18.23 1.53 0.30
N ARG A 180 -18.17 1.47 1.63
CA ARG A 180 -18.84 2.44 2.52
C ARG A 180 -18.37 3.87 2.28
N GLU A 181 -17.08 4.05 2.05
CA GLU A 181 -16.47 5.34 1.72
C GLU A 181 -16.67 5.77 0.25
N LYS A 182 -17.41 5.00 -0.53
CA LYS A 182 -17.67 5.24 -1.96
C LYS A 182 -16.38 5.37 -2.79
N ILE A 183 -15.32 4.69 -2.37
CA ILE A 183 -14.07 4.56 -3.13
C ILE A 183 -14.26 3.49 -4.20
N ILE A 184 -14.85 2.36 -3.81
CA ILE A 184 -15.26 1.27 -4.69
C ILE A 184 -16.78 1.26 -4.74
N THR A 185 -17.38 1.07 -5.92
CA THR A 185 -18.83 0.92 -6.03
C THR A 185 -19.26 -0.49 -5.68
N GLN A 186 -20.48 -0.65 -5.14
CA GLN A 186 -21.07 -1.95 -4.88
C GLN A 186 -21.14 -2.82 -6.16
N GLU A 187 -21.52 -2.18 -7.28
CA GLU A 187 -21.57 -2.83 -8.59
C GLU A 187 -20.21 -3.38 -9.05
N ALA A 188 -19.11 -2.63 -8.81
CA ALA A 188 -17.76 -3.11 -9.14
C ALA A 188 -17.36 -4.32 -8.30
N LEU A 189 -17.76 -4.35 -7.02
CA LEU A 189 -17.51 -5.49 -6.13
C LEU A 189 -18.28 -6.74 -6.60
N GLU A 190 -19.54 -6.60 -6.98
CA GLU A 190 -20.40 -7.69 -7.47
C GLU A 190 -19.88 -8.26 -8.80
N LYS A 191 -19.56 -7.39 -9.77
CA LYS A 191 -18.95 -7.82 -11.04
C LYS A 191 -17.63 -8.55 -10.85
N PHE A 192 -16.81 -8.12 -9.90
CA PHE A 192 -15.54 -8.79 -9.61
C PHE A 192 -15.78 -10.22 -9.04
N GLY A 193 -16.83 -10.41 -8.24
CA GLY A 193 -17.24 -11.73 -7.74
C GLY A 193 -17.65 -12.67 -8.87
N GLN A 194 -18.49 -12.22 -9.79
CA GLN A 194 -18.99 -13.01 -10.93
C GLN A 194 -17.85 -13.48 -11.86
N VAL A 195 -16.92 -12.60 -12.20
CA VAL A 195 -15.78 -12.93 -13.09
C VAL A 195 -14.86 -13.99 -12.45
N THR A 196 -14.70 -13.97 -11.13
CA THR A 196 -13.89 -14.97 -10.43
C THR A 196 -14.57 -16.33 -10.33
N GLU A 197 -15.88 -16.39 -10.26
CA GLU A 197 -16.65 -17.64 -10.28
C GLU A 197 -16.61 -18.31 -11.65
N GLU A 198 -16.80 -17.55 -12.73
CA GLU A 198 -16.73 -18.07 -14.12
C GLU A 198 -15.34 -18.61 -14.50
N THR A 199 -14.27 -18.00 -14.00
CA THR A 199 -12.90 -18.47 -14.24
C THR A 199 -12.58 -19.75 -13.48
N ASN A 200 -13.20 -19.98 -12.30
CA ASN A 200 -12.99 -21.20 -11.51
C ASN A 200 -13.84 -22.39 -11.97
N THR A 201 -14.88 -22.17 -12.78
CA THR A 201 -15.77 -23.23 -13.29
C THR A 201 -15.28 -23.85 -14.60
N ASN A 202 -14.27 -23.28 -15.23
CA ASN A 202 -13.71 -23.69 -16.52
C ASN A 202 -12.39 -24.50 -16.40
N PHE A 203 -12.09 -25.08 -15.23
CA PHE A 203 -10.96 -26.00 -15.01
C PHE A 203 -11.42 -27.35 -14.48
#